data_9231d85fbf3a2617d715c38ee036798a
#
_entry.id   9231d85fbf3a2617d715c38ee036798a
#
_cell.length_a   1.000
_cell.length_b   1.000
_cell.length_c   1.000
_cell.angle_alpha   90.00
_cell.angle_beta   90.00
_cell.angle_gamma   90.00
#
_symmetry.space_group_name_H-M   'P 1'
#
loop_
_entity.id
_entity.type
_entity.pdbx_description
1 polymer ?
#
loop_
_entity_poly.entity_id
_entity_poly.type
_entity_poly.pdbx_seq_one_letter_code
_entity_poly.pdbx_strand_id
1 'polypeptide(L)'
;VKGVVFNIVEDVVDETLPANAWDDAVESAGIRGAYTSLGSYPDEDLVRVAEELSNATGLLTPDVLRHAGRHGFAHLAARHPDLLDGLDDLQALLTHLDDVIHPEVHKLYPDARTPTFRAERPDDDTVELHYESHRQLCALAEGLVAGAADHYDVAVEITQPTCVLRGDDACVIRVRTP
;
A
#
# COMPACT_ATOMS: atom_id res chain seq x y z
N VAL A 1 -2.41 -11.72 -3.44
CA VAL A 1 -2.66 -10.29 -3.80
C VAL A 1 -3.55 -10.21 -5.03
N LYS A 2 -4.43 -9.21 -5.11
CA LYS A 2 -5.22 -8.91 -6.31
C LYS A 2 -4.33 -8.29 -7.39
N GLY A 3 -4.60 -8.63 -8.66
CA GLY A 3 -3.81 -8.13 -9.79
C GLY A 3 -3.81 -6.62 -9.93
N VAL A 4 -4.85 -5.92 -9.45
CA VAL A 4 -4.86 -4.44 -9.42
C VAL A 4 -3.66 -3.87 -8.64
N VAL A 5 -3.18 -4.56 -7.60
CA VAL A 5 -2.00 -4.12 -6.84
C VAL A 5 -0.73 -4.23 -7.68
N PHE A 6 -0.57 -5.32 -8.44
CA PHE A 6 0.56 -5.46 -9.37
C PHE A 6 0.53 -4.40 -10.45
N ASN A 7 -0.65 -4.15 -11.05
CA ASN A 7 -0.78 -3.13 -12.10
C ASN A 7 -0.44 -1.72 -11.59
N ILE A 8 -0.77 -1.43 -10.33
CA ILE A 8 -0.40 -0.14 -9.72
C ILE A 8 1.11 -0.04 -9.48
N VAL A 9 1.74 -1.13 -9.01
CA VAL A 9 3.19 -1.15 -8.84
C VAL A 9 3.90 -1.03 -10.19
N GLU A 10 3.41 -1.69 -11.25
CA GLU A 10 3.87 -1.55 -12.63
C GLU A 10 3.78 -0.10 -13.10
N ASP A 11 2.60 0.55 -12.97
CA ASP A 11 2.43 1.95 -13.34
C ASP A 11 3.44 2.87 -12.63
N VAL A 12 3.64 2.68 -11.31
CA VAL A 12 4.62 3.47 -10.54
C VAL A 12 6.06 3.22 -11.02
N VAL A 13 6.41 1.97 -11.31
CA VAL A 13 7.73 1.62 -11.86
C VAL A 13 7.95 2.28 -13.21
N ASP A 14 6.97 2.21 -14.11
CA ASP A 14 7.05 2.80 -15.45
C ASP A 14 7.16 4.33 -15.42
N GLU A 15 6.55 4.97 -14.42
CA GLU A 15 6.60 6.43 -14.25
C GLU A 15 7.90 6.92 -13.59
N THR A 16 8.52 6.11 -12.72
CA THR A 16 9.58 6.57 -11.82
C THR A 16 10.94 5.95 -12.10
N LEU A 17 11.00 4.84 -12.85
CA LEU A 17 12.22 4.11 -13.18
C LEU A 17 12.46 4.07 -14.69
N PRO A 18 13.68 3.67 -15.14
CA PRO A 18 13.96 3.52 -16.56
C PRO A 18 13.00 2.54 -17.25
N ALA A 19 12.79 2.76 -18.57
CA ALA A 19 12.01 1.85 -19.40
C ALA A 19 12.49 0.40 -19.25
N ASN A 20 11.54 -0.53 -19.23
CA ASN A 20 11.73 -1.97 -19.01
C ASN A 20 12.09 -2.39 -17.55
N ALA A 21 12.19 -1.46 -16.59
CA ALA A 21 12.54 -1.83 -15.21
C ALA A 21 11.54 -2.84 -14.60
N TRP A 22 10.26 -2.74 -14.95
CA TRP A 22 9.25 -3.72 -14.56
C TRP A 22 9.47 -5.08 -15.19
N ASP A 23 9.64 -5.13 -16.52
CA ASP A 23 9.86 -6.37 -17.26
C ASP A 23 11.13 -7.09 -16.80
N ASP A 24 12.22 -6.35 -16.60
CA ASP A 24 13.50 -6.88 -16.11
C ASP A 24 13.34 -7.46 -14.69
N ALA A 25 12.60 -6.79 -13.81
CA ALA A 25 12.36 -7.26 -12.45
C ALA A 25 11.49 -8.52 -12.43
N VAL A 26 10.43 -8.58 -13.25
CA VAL A 26 9.55 -9.75 -13.41
C VAL A 26 10.29 -10.95 -13.98
N GLU A 27 11.13 -10.76 -15.00
CA GLU A 27 11.96 -11.81 -15.58
C GLU A 27 12.97 -12.34 -14.56
N SER A 28 13.66 -11.45 -13.84
CA SER A 28 14.63 -11.82 -12.79
C SER A 28 13.98 -12.56 -11.64
N ALA A 29 12.76 -12.15 -11.24
CA ALA A 29 11.96 -12.82 -10.20
C ALA A 29 11.45 -14.21 -10.66
N GLY A 30 11.49 -14.53 -11.95
CA GLY A 30 11.00 -15.79 -12.52
C GLY A 30 9.49 -15.96 -12.39
N ILE A 31 8.73 -14.87 -12.47
CA ILE A 31 7.26 -14.85 -12.32
C ILE A 31 6.57 -14.41 -13.61
N ARG A 32 5.23 -14.51 -13.64
CA ARG A 32 4.45 -14.02 -14.79
C ARG A 32 4.31 -12.50 -14.71
N GLY A 33 4.61 -11.81 -15.81
CA GLY A 33 4.53 -10.34 -15.89
C GLY A 33 3.16 -9.77 -16.25
N ALA A 34 2.17 -10.62 -16.56
CA ALA A 34 0.85 -10.16 -16.97
C ALA A 34 -0.18 -10.41 -15.88
N TYR A 35 -0.76 -9.33 -15.35
CA TYR A 35 -1.73 -9.36 -14.27
C TYR A 35 -3.04 -8.73 -14.72
N THR A 36 -4.15 -9.46 -14.54
CA THR A 36 -5.49 -8.89 -14.69
C THR A 36 -5.95 -8.32 -13.36
N SER A 37 -6.54 -7.13 -13.35
CA SER A 37 -6.94 -6.43 -12.12
C SER A 37 -7.83 -7.28 -11.20
N LEU A 38 -8.72 -8.12 -11.77
CA LEU A 38 -9.62 -9.00 -11.03
C LEU A 38 -8.98 -10.33 -10.61
N GLY A 39 -7.84 -10.70 -11.20
CA GLY A 39 -7.11 -11.93 -10.89
C GLY A 39 -6.58 -11.95 -9.45
N SER A 40 -6.36 -13.15 -8.93
CA SER A 40 -5.68 -13.37 -7.64
C SER A 40 -4.36 -14.09 -7.91
N TYR A 41 -3.29 -13.59 -7.31
CA TYR A 41 -1.91 -14.05 -7.54
C TYR A 41 -1.21 -14.33 -6.21
N PRO A 42 -0.13 -15.14 -6.21
CA PRO A 42 0.63 -15.40 -5.00
C PRO A 42 1.13 -14.10 -4.35
N ASP A 43 1.04 -14.03 -3.02
CA ASP A 43 1.47 -12.85 -2.28
C ASP A 43 3.00 -12.67 -2.39
N GLU A 44 3.72 -13.79 -2.50
CA GLU A 44 5.18 -13.87 -2.62
C GLU A 44 5.69 -13.25 -3.92
N ASP A 45 4.89 -13.25 -4.99
CA ASP A 45 5.31 -12.69 -6.28
C ASP A 45 5.53 -11.17 -6.16
N LEU A 46 4.68 -10.47 -5.39
CA LEU A 46 4.86 -9.03 -5.16
C LEU A 46 6.15 -8.73 -4.37
N VAL A 47 6.45 -9.57 -3.38
CA VAL A 47 7.69 -9.43 -2.59
C VAL A 47 8.91 -9.66 -3.47
N ARG A 48 8.89 -10.70 -4.31
CA ARG A 48 10.00 -11.00 -5.24
C ARG A 48 10.27 -9.85 -6.22
N VAL A 49 9.22 -9.28 -6.82
CA VAL A 49 9.40 -8.09 -7.69
C VAL A 49 10.01 -6.93 -6.91
N ALA A 50 9.52 -6.67 -5.68
CA ALA A 50 10.07 -5.61 -4.85
C ALA A 50 11.55 -5.85 -4.47
N GLU A 51 11.96 -7.12 -4.29
CA GLU A 51 13.35 -7.51 -4.05
C GLU A 51 14.23 -7.27 -5.30
N GLU A 52 13.75 -7.62 -6.50
CA GLU A 52 14.48 -7.36 -7.75
C GLU A 52 14.59 -5.86 -8.05
N LEU A 53 13.53 -5.10 -7.82
CA LEU A 53 13.57 -3.63 -7.90
C LEU A 53 14.53 -3.03 -6.86
N SER A 54 14.60 -3.61 -5.66
CA SER A 54 15.59 -3.24 -4.62
C SER A 54 17.03 -3.47 -5.13
N ASN A 55 17.30 -4.64 -5.74
CA ASN A 55 18.60 -4.95 -6.31
C ASN A 55 18.98 -3.97 -7.45
N ALA A 56 18.02 -3.61 -8.31
CA ALA A 56 18.23 -2.72 -9.44
C ALA A 56 18.44 -1.26 -9.01
N THR A 57 17.76 -0.81 -7.98
CA THR A 57 17.77 0.60 -7.54
C THR A 57 18.78 0.88 -6.43
N GLY A 58 19.19 -0.15 -5.69
CA GLY A 58 20.00 0.00 -4.47
C GLY A 58 19.22 0.49 -3.23
N LEU A 59 17.89 0.63 -3.34
CA LEU A 59 17.01 0.92 -2.21
C LEU A 59 16.75 -0.36 -1.41
N LEU A 60 16.40 -0.22 -0.15
CA LEU A 60 15.93 -1.38 0.63
C LEU A 60 14.53 -1.81 0.16
N THR A 61 14.23 -3.10 0.17
CA THR A 61 12.90 -3.63 -0.23
C THR A 61 11.73 -2.94 0.48
N PRO A 62 11.77 -2.63 1.79
CA PRO A 62 10.71 -1.83 2.42
C PRO A 62 10.57 -0.43 1.83
N ASP A 63 11.66 0.21 1.39
CA ASP A 63 11.61 1.55 0.80
C ASP A 63 11.02 1.52 -0.61
N VAL A 64 11.31 0.47 -1.39
CA VAL A 64 10.64 0.20 -2.68
C VAL A 64 9.13 0.05 -2.48
N LEU A 65 8.71 -0.74 -1.48
CA LEU A 65 7.29 -0.92 -1.16
C LEU A 65 6.62 0.38 -0.68
N ARG A 66 7.30 1.19 0.14
CA ARG A 66 6.79 2.53 0.56
C ARG A 66 6.62 3.45 -0.64
N HIS A 67 7.62 3.48 -1.52
CA HIS A 67 7.56 4.28 -2.75
C HIS A 67 6.39 3.85 -3.63
N ALA A 68 6.26 2.54 -3.88
CA ALA A 68 5.15 1.99 -4.65
C ALA A 68 3.79 2.31 -4.02
N GLY A 69 3.66 2.22 -2.69
CA GLY A 69 2.43 2.58 -1.98
C GLY A 69 2.10 4.07 -2.11
N ARG A 70 3.09 4.96 -1.89
CA ARG A 70 2.87 6.40 -1.92
C ARG A 70 2.40 6.88 -3.28
N HIS A 71 3.10 6.52 -4.34
CA HIS A 71 2.71 6.91 -5.70
C HIS A 71 1.50 6.12 -6.20
N GLY A 72 1.38 4.85 -5.77
CA GLY A 72 0.27 3.97 -6.15
C GLY A 72 -1.10 4.40 -5.60
N PHE A 73 -1.16 5.16 -4.50
CA PHE A 73 -2.44 5.65 -3.97
C PHE A 73 -3.20 6.51 -5.00
N ALA A 74 -2.49 7.39 -5.71
CA ALA A 74 -3.12 8.22 -6.75
C ALA A 74 -3.77 7.38 -7.87
N HIS A 75 -3.12 6.28 -8.27
CA HIS A 75 -3.67 5.34 -9.26
C HIS A 75 -4.90 4.59 -8.71
N LEU A 76 -4.89 4.20 -7.42
CA LEU A 76 -6.05 3.59 -6.76
C LEU A 76 -7.24 4.56 -6.73
N ALA A 77 -7.02 5.79 -6.28
CA ALA A 77 -8.03 6.83 -6.19
C ALA A 77 -8.61 7.16 -7.58
N ALA A 78 -7.77 7.24 -8.61
CA ALA A 78 -8.22 7.50 -9.98
C ALA A 78 -9.04 6.34 -10.58
N ARG A 79 -8.69 5.08 -10.25
CA ARG A 79 -9.43 3.90 -10.73
C ARG A 79 -10.74 3.67 -9.99
N HIS A 80 -10.83 4.10 -8.74
CA HIS A 80 -11.95 3.84 -7.84
C HIS A 80 -12.34 5.10 -7.05
N PRO A 81 -12.73 6.19 -7.74
CA PRO A 81 -13.07 7.45 -7.07
C PRO A 81 -14.23 7.28 -6.08
N ASP A 82 -15.19 6.40 -6.39
CA ASP A 82 -16.36 6.14 -5.54
C ASP A 82 -15.98 5.57 -4.16
N LEU A 83 -14.77 4.99 -4.01
CA LEU A 83 -14.29 4.51 -2.69
C LEU A 83 -13.96 5.66 -1.73
N LEU A 84 -13.78 6.87 -2.24
CA LEU A 84 -13.45 8.06 -1.44
C LEU A 84 -14.68 8.95 -1.20
N ASP A 85 -15.85 8.57 -1.72
CA ASP A 85 -17.08 9.34 -1.55
C ASP A 85 -17.46 9.48 -0.07
N GLY A 86 -17.60 10.73 0.38
CA GLY A 86 -17.93 11.06 1.77
C GLY A 86 -16.76 10.98 2.76
N LEU A 87 -15.53 10.76 2.27
CA LEU A 87 -14.30 10.81 3.06
C LEU A 87 -13.56 12.10 2.72
N ASP A 88 -13.96 13.21 3.35
CA ASP A 88 -13.56 14.55 2.95
C ASP A 88 -12.14 14.95 3.40
N ASP A 89 -11.52 14.16 4.27
CA ASP A 89 -10.17 14.40 4.77
C ASP A 89 -9.40 13.10 5.06
N LEU A 90 -8.09 13.23 5.27
CA LEU A 90 -7.20 12.11 5.57
C LEU A 90 -7.63 11.34 6.82
N GLN A 91 -8.08 12.04 7.86
CA GLN A 91 -8.45 11.42 9.12
C GLN A 91 -9.71 10.57 8.97
N ALA A 92 -10.70 11.06 8.19
CA ALA A 92 -11.89 10.30 7.83
C ALA A 92 -11.50 9.03 7.06
N LEU A 93 -10.62 9.13 6.05
CA LEU A 93 -10.13 7.97 5.31
C LEU A 93 -9.47 6.95 6.24
N LEU A 94 -8.50 7.38 7.07
CA LEU A 94 -7.74 6.47 7.93
C LEU A 94 -8.60 5.77 8.99
N THR A 95 -9.61 6.45 9.52
CA THR A 95 -10.49 5.88 10.54
C THR A 95 -11.58 4.97 9.97
N HIS A 96 -11.86 5.04 8.65
CA HIS A 96 -12.91 4.25 8.00
C HIS A 96 -12.38 3.17 7.04
N LEU A 97 -11.10 2.80 7.14
CA LEU A 97 -10.50 1.77 6.27
C LEU A 97 -11.26 0.44 6.33
N ASP A 98 -11.52 -0.08 7.53
CA ASP A 98 -12.16 -1.39 7.71
C ASP A 98 -13.69 -1.32 7.70
N ASP A 99 -14.28 -0.18 8.05
CA ASP A 99 -15.74 -0.03 8.13
C ASP A 99 -16.38 0.43 6.81
N VAL A 100 -15.62 1.09 5.93
CA VAL A 100 -16.12 1.65 4.67
C VAL A 100 -15.30 1.15 3.48
N ILE A 101 -13.98 1.43 3.45
CA ILE A 101 -13.15 1.16 2.27
C ILE A 101 -13.04 -0.33 1.97
N HIS A 102 -12.63 -1.15 2.94
CA HIS A 102 -12.45 -2.59 2.71
C HIS A 102 -13.74 -3.33 2.39
N PRO A 103 -14.91 -3.04 2.98
CA PRO A 103 -16.19 -3.58 2.54
C PRO A 103 -16.54 -3.24 1.07
N GLU A 104 -16.28 -2.02 0.61
CA GLU A 104 -16.47 -1.65 -0.79
C GLU A 104 -15.47 -2.38 -1.71
N VAL A 105 -14.19 -2.51 -1.28
CA VAL A 105 -13.21 -3.33 -2.00
C VAL A 105 -13.70 -4.78 -2.13
N HIS A 106 -14.32 -5.37 -1.10
CA HIS A 106 -14.88 -6.73 -1.18
C HIS A 106 -16.07 -6.85 -2.11
N LYS A 107 -16.85 -5.77 -2.36
CA LYS A 107 -17.90 -5.77 -3.39
C LYS A 107 -17.30 -5.82 -4.80
N LEU A 108 -16.20 -5.09 -5.03
CA LEU A 108 -15.48 -5.08 -6.31
C LEU A 108 -14.67 -6.37 -6.53
N TYR A 109 -14.09 -6.89 -5.47
CA TYR A 109 -13.19 -8.04 -5.46
C TYR A 109 -13.60 -9.03 -4.35
N PRO A 110 -14.63 -9.87 -4.56
CA PRO A 110 -15.21 -10.72 -3.50
C PRO A 110 -14.25 -11.68 -2.81
N ASP A 111 -13.17 -12.08 -3.49
CA ASP A 111 -12.10 -12.94 -2.99
C ASP A 111 -10.85 -12.17 -2.51
N ALA A 112 -10.92 -10.84 -2.43
CA ALA A 112 -9.84 -10.04 -1.89
C ALA A 112 -9.61 -10.38 -0.40
N ARG A 113 -8.35 -10.43 -0.01
CA ARG A 113 -7.95 -10.55 1.39
C ARG A 113 -7.30 -9.24 1.79
N THR A 114 -8.08 -8.30 2.29
CA THR A 114 -7.57 -7.04 2.81
C THR A 114 -6.84 -7.26 4.13
N PRO A 115 -5.86 -6.43 4.49
CA PRO A 115 -5.38 -6.37 5.86
C PRO A 115 -6.50 -5.86 6.77
N THR A 116 -6.39 -6.08 8.07
CA THR A 116 -7.23 -5.44 9.08
C THR A 116 -6.51 -4.21 9.63
N PHE A 117 -7.26 -3.11 9.74
CA PHE A 117 -6.80 -1.87 10.37
C PHE A 117 -7.73 -1.49 11.51
N ARG A 118 -7.21 -1.43 12.71
CA ARG A 118 -7.92 -0.83 13.83
C ARG A 118 -7.32 0.55 14.08
N ALA A 119 -8.11 1.59 13.82
CA ALA A 119 -7.69 2.97 14.03
C ALA A 119 -7.95 3.39 15.48
N GLU A 120 -6.97 4.04 16.10
CA GLU A 120 -7.09 4.70 17.39
C GLU A 120 -6.66 6.16 17.25
N ARG A 121 -7.28 7.04 18.04
CA ARG A 121 -6.96 8.47 18.08
C ARG A 121 -6.53 8.82 19.50
N PRO A 122 -5.22 8.75 19.80
CA PRO A 122 -4.71 9.11 21.13
C PRO A 122 -4.88 10.61 21.43
N ASP A 123 -4.92 11.45 20.41
CA ASP A 123 -5.17 12.89 20.47
C ASP A 123 -5.82 13.39 19.15
N ASP A 124 -6.05 14.70 19.05
CA ASP A 124 -6.76 15.30 17.91
C ASP A 124 -5.90 15.28 16.63
N ASP A 125 -4.58 15.29 16.76
CA ASP A 125 -3.63 15.39 15.66
C ASP A 125 -3.00 14.05 15.27
N THR A 126 -3.32 12.96 15.97
CA THR A 126 -2.70 11.65 15.78
C THR A 126 -3.72 10.56 15.49
N VAL A 127 -3.43 9.75 14.45
CA VAL A 127 -4.09 8.48 14.19
C VAL A 127 -3.07 7.35 14.28
N GLU A 128 -3.36 6.32 15.06
CA GLU A 128 -2.61 5.08 15.12
C GLU A 128 -3.39 3.97 14.41
N LEU A 129 -2.78 3.40 13.37
CA LEU A 129 -3.33 2.28 12.63
C LEU A 129 -2.65 0.99 13.09
N HIS A 130 -3.37 0.15 13.80
CA HIS A 130 -2.93 -1.21 14.13
C HIS A 130 -3.16 -2.08 12.91
N TYR A 131 -2.06 -2.45 12.25
CA TYR A 131 -2.07 -3.23 11.01
C TYR A 131 -1.86 -4.71 11.30
N GLU A 132 -2.77 -5.53 10.81
CA GLU A 132 -2.66 -6.98 10.86
C GLU A 132 -2.83 -7.60 9.47
N SER A 133 -1.86 -8.39 9.04
CA SER A 133 -1.91 -9.12 7.78
C SER A 133 -0.87 -10.24 7.76
N HIS A 134 -1.28 -11.41 7.28
CA HIS A 134 -0.37 -12.53 7.04
C HIS A 134 0.69 -12.24 5.97
N ARG A 135 0.47 -11.22 5.12
CA ARG A 135 1.39 -10.81 4.05
C ARG A 135 2.57 -9.99 4.54
N GLN A 136 2.47 -9.40 5.72
CA GLN A 136 3.52 -8.54 6.28
C GLN A 136 3.95 -7.37 5.36
N LEU A 137 2.99 -6.83 4.58
CA LEU A 137 3.21 -5.70 3.65
C LEU A 137 2.99 -4.34 4.33
N CYS A 138 3.41 -4.20 5.58
CA CYS A 138 3.23 -2.97 6.35
C CYS A 138 3.96 -1.77 5.74
N ALA A 139 5.09 -1.98 5.04
CA ALA A 139 5.78 -0.91 4.32
C ALA A 139 4.97 -0.37 3.13
N LEU A 140 4.26 -1.25 2.40
CA LEU A 140 3.33 -0.84 1.35
C LEU A 140 2.15 -0.05 1.95
N ALA A 141 1.60 -0.52 3.08
CA ALA A 141 0.53 0.17 3.78
C ALA A 141 0.96 1.56 4.27
N GLU A 142 2.16 1.68 4.83
CA GLU A 142 2.76 2.97 5.23
C GLU A 142 2.89 3.92 4.03
N GLY A 143 3.33 3.39 2.89
CA GLY A 143 3.38 4.15 1.63
C GLY A 143 2.00 4.62 1.18
N LEU A 144 0.98 3.74 1.18
CA LEU A 144 -0.40 4.12 0.82
C LEU A 144 -0.95 5.23 1.73
N VAL A 145 -0.64 5.19 3.02
CA VAL A 145 -1.00 6.27 3.97
C VAL A 145 -0.32 7.58 3.59
N ALA A 146 0.96 7.55 3.21
CA ALA A 146 1.67 8.74 2.73
C ALA A 146 1.06 9.29 1.43
N GLY A 147 0.69 8.41 0.48
CA GLY A 147 -0.01 8.80 -0.75
C GLY A 147 -1.40 9.38 -0.50
N ALA A 148 -2.12 8.86 0.49
CA ALA A 148 -3.38 9.44 0.93
C ALA A 148 -3.19 10.86 1.48
N ALA A 149 -2.15 11.08 2.30
CA ALA A 149 -1.82 12.42 2.79
C ALA A 149 -1.50 13.39 1.64
N ASP A 150 -0.74 12.95 0.63
CA ASP A 150 -0.49 13.73 -0.58
C ASP A 150 -1.79 14.04 -1.34
N HIS A 151 -2.73 13.10 -1.42
CA HIS A 151 -4.03 13.27 -2.10
C HIS A 151 -4.89 14.35 -1.43
N TYR A 152 -4.88 14.42 -0.10
CA TYR A 152 -5.63 15.44 0.65
C TYR A 152 -4.82 16.74 0.88
N ASP A 153 -3.62 16.86 0.31
CA ASP A 153 -2.71 18.00 0.49
C ASP A 153 -2.43 18.29 1.98
N VAL A 154 -2.21 17.24 2.76
CA VAL A 154 -1.95 17.31 4.21
C VAL A 154 -0.51 16.88 4.49
N ALA A 155 0.26 17.78 5.13
CA ALA A 155 1.58 17.41 5.64
C ALA A 155 1.43 16.48 6.85
N VAL A 156 2.18 15.36 6.87
CA VAL A 156 2.14 14.39 7.97
C VAL A 156 3.53 13.92 8.35
N GLU A 157 3.69 13.58 9.62
CA GLU A 157 4.78 12.76 10.10
C GLU A 157 4.29 11.32 10.26
N ILE A 158 4.88 10.38 9.51
CA ILE A 158 4.54 8.95 9.59
C ILE A 158 5.68 8.22 10.26
N THR A 159 5.36 7.49 11.31
CA THR A 159 6.31 6.62 12.03
C THR A 159 5.72 5.24 12.23
N GLN A 160 6.57 4.24 12.37
CA GLN A 160 6.17 2.87 12.69
C GLN A 160 6.82 2.45 14.00
N PRO A 161 6.22 2.77 15.17
CA PRO A 161 6.79 2.49 16.48
C PRO A 161 7.03 1.01 16.72
N THR A 162 6.13 0.14 16.24
CA THR A 162 6.26 -1.33 16.31
C THR A 162 6.04 -1.98 14.95
N CYS A 163 6.74 -3.08 14.66
CA CYS A 163 6.63 -3.83 13.41
C CYS A 163 7.04 -5.29 13.58
N VAL A 164 6.20 -6.21 13.15
CA VAL A 164 6.46 -7.67 13.21
C VAL A 164 7.74 -8.04 12.44
N LEU A 165 8.11 -7.30 11.39
CA LEU A 165 9.35 -7.51 10.64
C LEU A 165 10.61 -7.11 11.43
N ARG A 166 10.46 -6.37 12.53
CA ARG A 166 11.53 -6.03 13.47
C ARG A 166 11.51 -6.89 14.74
N GLY A 167 10.58 -7.87 14.81
CA GLY A 167 10.44 -8.77 15.94
C GLY A 167 9.45 -8.32 17.02
N ASP A 168 8.67 -7.26 16.76
CA ASP A 168 7.59 -6.84 17.65
C ASP A 168 6.34 -7.74 17.45
N ASP A 169 5.41 -7.73 18.41
CA ASP A 169 4.19 -8.55 18.38
C ASP A 169 3.15 -8.04 17.37
N ALA A 170 3.19 -6.76 16.98
CA ALA A 170 2.23 -6.12 16.08
C ALA A 170 2.88 -4.98 15.27
N CYS A 171 2.22 -4.60 14.17
CA CYS A 171 2.57 -3.39 13.42
C CYS A 171 1.65 -2.24 13.80
N VAL A 172 2.22 -1.08 14.13
CA VAL A 172 1.48 0.17 14.35
C VAL A 172 2.07 1.23 13.44
N ILE A 173 1.23 1.81 12.58
CA ILE A 173 1.57 2.97 11.76
C ILE A 173 0.96 4.18 12.44
N ARG A 174 1.80 5.09 12.91
CA ARG A 174 1.36 6.33 13.55
C ARG A 174 1.48 7.47 12.56
N VAL A 175 0.37 8.19 12.36
CA VAL A 175 0.23 9.34 11.46
C VAL A 175 -0.08 10.55 12.30
N ARG A 176 0.76 11.55 12.25
CA ARG A 176 0.59 12.81 12.97
C ARG A 176 0.48 13.96 11.98
N THR A 177 -0.57 14.75 12.11
CA THR A 177 -0.71 16.04 11.43
C THR A 177 -0.11 17.13 12.31
N PRO A 178 0.80 17.99 11.80
CA PRO A 178 1.47 19.04 12.57
C PRO A 178 0.53 20.18 12.96
#